data_9053658db54b29c8934d1846936ef2bb
#
_entry.id   9053658db54b29c8934d1846936ef2bb
#
_cell.length_a   1.000
_cell.length_b   1.000
_cell.length_c   1.000
_cell.angle_alpha   90.00
_cell.angle_beta   90.00
_cell.angle_gamma   90.00
#
_symmetry.space_group_name_H-M   'P 1'
#
loop_
_entity.id
_entity.type
_entity.pdbx_description
1 polymer ?
#
loop_
_entity_poly.entity_id
_entity_poly.type
_entity_poly.pdbx_seq_one_letter_code
_entity_poly.pdbx_strand_id
1 'polypeptide(L)'
;MMRKLLIFLLCLSLACSLKGQEMTGVWVQVDSASENGTEMTLSDTLKLSADGVFRNATVMEMSMDDGNGQKATVKMMVSCSGKWSYEDGVLTQIYDAKSIRSEVLEQPEGFPKMFGNMLTKKTASEFKKHAKKPRRSELLTLTSNTLKLREIGVKDPETDTYAREENLL
;
A
#
# COMPACT_ATOMS: atom_id res chain seq x y z
N MET A 1 45.62 -10.19 3.52
CA MET A 1 44.72 -9.05 3.26
C MET A 1 43.35 -9.50 2.67
N MET A 2 43.34 -10.35 1.64
CA MET A 2 42.10 -10.86 0.99
C MET A 2 41.07 -11.52 1.94
N ARG A 3 41.49 -12.32 2.92
CA ARG A 3 40.56 -13.00 3.86
C ARG A 3 39.72 -12.02 4.71
N LYS A 4 40.31 -10.90 5.15
CA LYS A 4 39.59 -9.88 5.92
C LYS A 4 38.59 -9.08 5.06
N LEU A 5 38.92 -8.87 3.78
CA LEU A 5 38.03 -8.23 2.81
C LEU A 5 36.82 -9.10 2.50
N LEU A 6 37.03 -10.42 2.37
CA LEU A 6 35.96 -11.39 2.09
C LEU A 6 34.96 -11.47 3.26
N ILE A 7 35.45 -11.48 4.50
CA ILE A 7 34.62 -11.51 5.70
C ILE A 7 33.83 -10.20 5.83
N PHE A 8 34.43 -9.05 5.49
CA PHE A 8 33.74 -7.75 5.52
C PHE A 8 32.62 -7.69 4.46
N LEU A 9 32.87 -8.18 3.24
CA LEU A 9 31.82 -8.29 2.21
C LEU A 9 30.69 -9.25 2.63
N LEU A 10 31.03 -10.38 3.26
CA LEU A 10 30.03 -11.34 3.75
C LEU A 10 29.14 -10.75 4.86
N CYS A 11 29.74 -9.97 5.78
CA CYS A 11 29.01 -9.28 6.85
C CYS A 11 28.10 -8.17 6.30
N LEU A 12 28.50 -7.44 5.24
CA LEU A 12 27.65 -6.42 4.61
C LEU A 12 26.43 -7.03 3.94
N SER A 13 26.60 -8.16 3.22
CA SER A 13 25.49 -8.86 2.56
C SER A 13 24.49 -9.46 3.57
N LEU A 14 24.96 -9.93 4.71
CA LEU A 14 24.11 -10.41 5.81
C LEU A 14 23.31 -9.28 6.47
N ALA A 15 23.91 -8.10 6.67
CA ALA A 15 23.21 -6.96 7.29
C ALA A 15 22.06 -6.42 6.41
N CYS A 16 22.22 -6.37 5.10
CA CYS A 16 21.13 -6.01 4.17
C CYS A 16 20.00 -7.06 4.17
N SER A 17 20.33 -8.34 4.29
CA SER A 17 19.35 -9.43 4.36
C SER A 17 18.52 -9.37 5.66
N LEU A 18 19.12 -8.99 6.79
CA LEU A 18 18.44 -8.87 8.08
C LEU A 18 17.36 -7.79 8.08
N LYS A 19 17.65 -6.58 7.57
CA LYS A 19 16.65 -5.50 7.48
C LYS A 19 15.48 -5.85 6.57
N GLY A 20 15.71 -6.56 5.48
CA GLY A 20 14.64 -7.08 4.64
C GLY A 20 13.72 -8.06 5.40
N GLN A 21 14.28 -8.91 6.25
CA GLN A 21 13.48 -9.82 7.09
C GLN A 21 12.65 -9.07 8.15
N GLU A 22 13.16 -8.00 8.73
CA GLU A 22 12.43 -7.17 9.69
C GLU A 22 11.23 -6.45 9.05
N MET A 23 11.27 -6.17 7.73
CA MET A 23 10.15 -5.58 6.98
C MET A 23 9.01 -6.57 6.72
N THR A 24 9.26 -7.88 6.84
CA THR A 24 8.20 -8.86 6.62
C THR A 24 7.08 -8.73 7.65
N GLY A 25 5.84 -8.90 7.22
CA GLY A 25 4.66 -8.77 8.07
C GLY A 25 3.50 -8.10 7.36
N VAL A 26 2.49 -7.75 8.13
CA VAL A 26 1.32 -7.00 7.67
C VAL A 26 1.38 -5.60 8.27
N TRP A 27 1.28 -4.60 7.41
CA TRP A 27 1.41 -3.20 7.72
C TRP A 27 0.14 -2.47 7.28
N VAL A 28 -0.43 -1.66 8.16
CA VAL A 28 -1.69 -0.95 7.90
C VAL A 28 -1.49 0.55 8.09
N GLN A 29 -2.01 1.31 7.14
CA GLN A 29 -2.12 2.77 7.21
C GLN A 29 -3.59 3.14 7.07
N VAL A 30 -4.04 4.12 7.84
CA VAL A 30 -5.39 4.68 7.73
C VAL A 30 -5.29 6.19 7.66
N ASP A 31 -5.81 6.76 6.58
CA ASP A 31 -5.90 8.19 6.35
C ASP A 31 -7.37 8.59 6.24
N SER A 32 -7.73 9.73 6.82
CA SER A 32 -9.09 10.26 6.76
C SER A 32 -9.06 11.73 6.39
N ALA A 33 -9.98 12.11 5.52
CA ALA A 33 -10.21 13.50 5.13
C ALA A 33 -11.69 13.80 5.17
N SER A 34 -12.03 15.06 5.46
CA SER A 34 -13.40 15.55 5.43
C SER A 34 -13.44 16.87 4.67
N GLU A 35 -14.25 16.94 3.63
CA GLU A 35 -14.42 18.15 2.81
C GLU A 35 -15.87 18.27 2.36
N ASN A 36 -16.46 19.46 2.53
CA ASN A 36 -17.82 19.81 2.07
C ASN A 36 -18.91 18.77 2.46
N GLY A 37 -18.84 18.23 3.68
CA GLY A 37 -19.80 17.24 4.18
C GLY A 37 -19.58 15.81 3.65
N THR A 38 -18.53 15.59 2.86
CA THR A 38 -18.08 14.26 2.44
C THR A 38 -16.93 13.82 3.35
N GLU A 39 -17.06 12.66 3.95
CA GLU A 39 -16.01 12.01 4.73
C GLU A 39 -15.39 10.93 3.83
N MET A 40 -14.07 10.86 3.78
CA MET A 40 -13.34 9.83 3.05
C MET A 40 -12.32 9.19 3.97
N THR A 41 -12.31 7.87 4.00
CA THR A 41 -11.30 7.08 4.71
C THR A 41 -10.62 6.16 3.71
N LEU A 42 -9.29 6.15 3.74
CA LEU A 42 -8.43 5.23 3.00
C LEU A 42 -7.75 4.31 4.00
N SER A 43 -7.96 3.01 3.87
CA SER A 43 -7.25 2.00 4.66
C SER A 43 -6.39 1.17 3.72
N ASP A 44 -5.08 1.28 3.87
CA ASP A 44 -4.11 0.57 3.04
C ASP A 44 -3.43 -0.54 3.85
N THR A 45 -3.51 -1.76 3.35
CA THR A 45 -2.88 -2.93 3.94
C THR A 45 -1.79 -3.45 3.03
N LEU A 46 -0.54 -3.37 3.48
CA LEU A 46 0.64 -3.87 2.79
C LEU A 46 1.19 -5.11 3.50
N LYS A 47 1.14 -6.27 2.86
CA LYS A 47 1.77 -7.50 3.33
C LYS A 47 3.06 -7.76 2.57
N LEU A 48 4.18 -7.81 3.29
CA LEU A 48 5.50 -8.21 2.78
C LEU A 48 5.84 -9.60 3.28
N SER A 49 6.01 -10.56 2.37
CA SER A 49 6.31 -11.96 2.71
C SER A 49 7.79 -12.25 2.50
N ALA A 50 8.36 -13.17 3.29
CA ALA A 50 9.79 -13.52 3.25
C ALA A 50 10.26 -14.13 1.92
N ASP A 51 9.32 -14.64 1.12
CA ASP A 51 9.57 -15.17 -0.24
C ASP A 51 9.69 -14.08 -1.32
N GLY A 52 9.73 -12.81 -0.93
CA GLY A 52 9.81 -11.67 -1.85
C GLY A 52 8.49 -11.34 -2.57
N VAL A 53 7.37 -11.90 -2.11
CA VAL A 53 6.04 -11.54 -2.61
C VAL A 53 5.42 -10.46 -1.73
N PHE A 54 4.83 -9.43 -2.34
CA PHE A 54 3.95 -8.52 -1.62
C PHE A 54 2.50 -8.67 -2.06
N ARG A 55 1.60 -8.33 -1.16
CA ARG A 55 0.17 -8.10 -1.44
C ARG A 55 -0.21 -6.75 -0.86
N ASN A 56 -1.02 -6.02 -1.60
CA ASN A 56 -1.56 -4.75 -1.15
C ASN A 56 -3.07 -4.72 -1.37
N ALA A 57 -3.79 -4.18 -0.42
CA ALA A 57 -5.24 -3.97 -0.51
C ALA A 57 -5.55 -2.59 0.07
N THR A 58 -6.11 -1.71 -0.76
CA THR A 58 -6.56 -0.38 -0.35
C THR A 58 -8.08 -0.36 -0.36
N VAL A 59 -8.67 -0.09 0.79
CA VAL A 59 -10.11 0.12 0.95
C VAL A 59 -10.35 1.63 1.02
N MET A 60 -11.21 2.11 0.13
CA MET A 60 -11.72 3.48 0.12
C MET A 60 -13.18 3.44 0.59
N GLU A 61 -13.49 4.22 1.61
CA GLU A 61 -14.84 4.46 2.10
C GLU A 61 -15.16 5.93 1.96
N MET A 62 -16.26 6.23 1.27
CA MET A 62 -16.78 7.59 1.13
C MET A 62 -18.19 7.63 1.70
N SER A 63 -18.42 8.55 2.64
CA SER A 63 -19.72 8.82 3.24
C SER A 63 -20.12 10.26 2.96
N MET A 64 -21.31 10.47 2.45
CA MET A 64 -21.86 11.79 2.15
C MET A 64 -23.29 11.90 2.68
N ASP A 65 -23.71 13.11 3.04
CA ASP A 65 -25.09 13.38 3.43
C ASP A 65 -26.00 13.20 2.19
N ASP A 66 -27.07 12.42 2.34
CA ASP A 66 -28.06 12.18 1.27
C ASP A 66 -29.08 13.34 1.13
N GLY A 67 -28.94 14.39 1.91
CA GLY A 67 -29.87 15.54 1.94
C GLY A 67 -31.08 15.33 2.84
N ASN A 68 -31.27 14.14 3.42
CA ASN A 68 -32.35 13.81 4.35
C ASN A 68 -31.82 13.58 5.78
N GLY A 69 -30.54 13.89 6.02
CA GLY A 69 -29.87 13.66 7.31
C GLY A 69 -29.40 12.21 7.51
N GLN A 70 -29.41 11.40 6.45
CA GLN A 70 -28.82 10.06 6.46
C GLN A 70 -27.50 10.09 5.69
N LYS A 71 -26.55 9.24 6.10
CA LYS A 71 -25.28 9.09 5.38
C LYS A 71 -25.40 7.97 4.33
N ALA A 72 -25.11 8.33 3.09
CA ALA A 72 -24.94 7.39 2.01
C ALA A 72 -23.45 6.99 1.93
N THR A 73 -23.16 5.70 2.11
CA THR A 73 -21.79 5.20 2.10
C THR A 73 -21.51 4.35 0.88
N VAL A 74 -20.42 4.66 0.18
CA VAL A 74 -19.85 3.82 -0.88
C VAL A 74 -18.50 3.33 -0.41
N LYS A 75 -18.32 2.00 -0.45
CA LYS A 75 -17.06 1.35 -0.06
C LYS A 75 -16.54 0.49 -1.22
N MET A 76 -15.30 0.69 -1.56
CA MET A 76 -14.63 -0.06 -2.62
C MET A 76 -13.25 -0.51 -2.21
N MET A 77 -12.79 -1.60 -2.80
CA MET A 77 -11.45 -2.13 -2.60
C MET A 77 -10.70 -2.22 -3.91
N VAL A 78 -9.42 -1.87 -3.87
CA VAL A 78 -8.43 -2.21 -4.90
C VAL A 78 -7.39 -3.11 -4.28
N SER A 79 -7.12 -4.24 -4.92
CA SER A 79 -6.07 -5.16 -4.46
C SER A 79 -5.10 -5.49 -5.58
N CYS A 80 -3.87 -5.75 -5.22
CA CYS A 80 -2.81 -6.17 -6.14
C CYS A 80 -1.76 -7.00 -5.42
N SER A 81 -0.90 -7.64 -6.19
CA SER A 81 0.28 -8.34 -5.70
C SER A 81 1.44 -8.17 -6.67
N GLY A 82 2.62 -8.59 -6.24
CA GLY A 82 3.81 -8.54 -7.05
C GLY A 82 5.03 -9.03 -6.28
N LYS A 83 6.20 -8.63 -6.74
CA LYS A 83 7.47 -8.94 -6.08
C LYS A 83 8.04 -7.71 -5.42
N TRP A 84 8.72 -7.90 -4.30
CA TRP A 84 9.45 -6.85 -3.62
C TRP A 84 10.89 -7.27 -3.33
N SER A 85 11.76 -6.27 -3.25
CA SER A 85 13.13 -6.40 -2.77
C SER A 85 13.49 -5.17 -1.94
N TYR A 86 14.49 -5.34 -1.06
CA TYR A 86 15.05 -4.25 -0.27
C TYR A 86 16.57 -4.25 -0.40
N GLU A 87 17.10 -3.18 -0.95
CA GLU A 87 18.53 -2.98 -1.18
C GLU A 87 18.89 -1.51 -0.94
N ASP A 88 20.01 -1.27 -0.26
CA ASP A 88 20.58 0.07 -0.05
C ASP A 88 19.60 1.12 0.48
N GLY A 89 18.72 0.72 1.42
CA GLY A 89 17.74 1.64 2.00
C GLY A 89 16.49 1.84 1.15
N VAL A 90 16.35 1.12 0.03
CA VAL A 90 15.24 1.28 -0.91
C VAL A 90 14.40 0.01 -1.00
N LEU A 91 13.11 0.15 -0.71
CA LEU A 91 12.10 -0.84 -1.02
C LEU A 91 11.67 -0.68 -2.49
N THR A 92 11.81 -1.72 -3.28
CA THR A 92 11.35 -1.78 -4.67
C THR A 92 10.20 -2.76 -4.79
N GLN A 93 9.08 -2.32 -5.36
CA GLN A 93 7.87 -3.12 -5.61
C GLN A 93 7.61 -3.20 -7.11
N ILE A 94 7.51 -4.42 -7.65
CA ILE A 94 7.19 -4.70 -9.06
C ILE A 94 5.83 -5.36 -9.08
N TYR A 95 4.83 -4.65 -9.60
CA TYR A 95 3.44 -5.09 -9.64
C TYR A 95 3.19 -6.14 -10.72
N ASP A 96 2.42 -7.18 -10.39
CA ASP A 96 1.79 -8.03 -11.40
C ASP A 96 0.48 -7.36 -11.87
N ALA A 97 0.51 -6.78 -13.05
CA ALA A 97 -0.66 -6.11 -13.62
C ALA A 97 -1.89 -7.03 -13.78
N LYS A 98 -1.68 -8.37 -13.84
CA LYS A 98 -2.77 -9.35 -13.92
C LYS A 98 -3.43 -9.60 -12.57
N SER A 99 -2.76 -9.27 -11.47
CA SER A 99 -3.29 -9.42 -10.11
C SER A 99 -4.22 -8.28 -9.68
N ILE A 100 -4.18 -7.15 -10.40
CA ILE A 100 -4.95 -5.96 -10.03
C ILE A 100 -6.46 -6.24 -10.15
N ARG A 101 -7.16 -6.08 -9.05
CA ARG A 101 -8.62 -6.22 -8.92
C ARG A 101 -9.19 -4.98 -8.28
N SER A 102 -10.43 -4.67 -8.61
CA SER A 102 -11.20 -3.64 -7.94
C SER A 102 -12.65 -4.10 -7.83
N GLU A 103 -13.24 -3.92 -6.67
CA GLU A 103 -14.61 -4.32 -6.38
C GLU A 103 -15.32 -3.30 -5.50
N VAL A 104 -16.64 -3.22 -5.62
CA VAL A 104 -17.49 -2.47 -4.70
C VAL A 104 -17.85 -3.41 -3.56
N LEU A 105 -17.52 -3.02 -2.32
CA LEU A 105 -17.84 -3.77 -1.12
C LEU A 105 -19.22 -3.38 -0.59
N GLU A 106 -19.58 -2.08 -0.70
CA GLU A 106 -20.83 -1.53 -0.21
C GLU A 106 -21.28 -0.36 -1.09
N GLN A 107 -22.58 -0.26 -1.32
CA GLN A 107 -23.19 0.90 -1.98
C GLN A 107 -24.60 1.13 -1.43
N PRO A 108 -25.09 2.39 -1.40
CA PRO A 108 -26.41 2.70 -0.89
C PRO A 108 -27.53 2.05 -1.73
N GLU A 109 -28.66 1.73 -1.08
CA GLU A 109 -29.86 1.31 -1.80
C GLU A 109 -30.29 2.38 -2.80
N GLY A 110 -30.72 1.95 -3.99
CA GLY A 110 -31.09 2.86 -5.07
C GLY A 110 -29.93 3.41 -5.91
N PHE A 111 -28.68 3.20 -5.51
CA PHE A 111 -27.54 3.58 -6.32
C PHE A 111 -27.44 2.68 -7.56
N PRO A 112 -27.34 3.25 -8.78
CA PRO A 112 -27.26 2.42 -9.97
C PRO A 112 -26.04 1.50 -9.95
N LYS A 113 -26.23 0.18 -10.08
CA LYS A 113 -25.12 -0.80 -10.18
C LYS A 113 -24.10 -0.44 -11.27
N MET A 114 -24.58 0.24 -12.32
CA MET A 114 -23.73 0.74 -13.40
C MET A 114 -22.68 1.75 -12.91
N PHE A 115 -23.00 2.57 -11.93
CA PHE A 115 -22.06 3.56 -11.36
C PHE A 115 -20.90 2.87 -10.62
N GLY A 116 -21.19 1.90 -9.76
CA GLY A 116 -20.17 1.10 -9.07
C GLY A 116 -19.24 0.38 -10.05
N ASN A 117 -19.84 -0.24 -11.11
CA ASN A 117 -19.06 -0.91 -12.16
C ASN A 117 -18.17 0.06 -12.97
N MET A 118 -18.64 1.28 -13.22
CA MET A 118 -17.86 2.31 -13.90
C MET A 118 -16.69 2.77 -13.01
N LEU A 119 -16.96 3.00 -11.73
CA LEU A 119 -15.97 3.44 -10.77
C LEU A 119 -14.86 2.40 -10.62
N THR A 120 -15.21 1.12 -10.42
CA THR A 120 -14.22 0.03 -10.30
C THR A 120 -13.38 -0.13 -11.55
N LYS A 121 -13.98 -0.09 -12.75
CA LYS A 121 -13.24 -0.17 -14.01
C LYS A 121 -12.27 1.00 -14.18
N LYS A 122 -12.71 2.22 -13.87
CA LYS A 122 -11.86 3.42 -13.95
C LYS A 122 -10.68 3.31 -12.98
N THR A 123 -10.94 2.99 -11.72
CA THR A 123 -9.92 2.86 -10.68
C THR A 123 -8.90 1.76 -11.02
N ALA A 124 -9.36 0.57 -11.42
CA ALA A 124 -8.46 -0.50 -11.85
C ALA A 124 -7.61 -0.10 -13.07
N SER A 125 -8.18 0.65 -14.02
CA SER A 125 -7.46 1.15 -15.19
C SER A 125 -6.37 2.14 -14.82
N GLU A 126 -6.66 3.10 -13.95
CA GLU A 126 -5.66 4.06 -13.47
C GLU A 126 -4.56 3.36 -12.67
N PHE A 127 -4.91 2.45 -11.80
CA PHE A 127 -3.93 1.67 -11.04
C PHE A 127 -3.00 0.86 -11.96
N LYS A 128 -3.56 0.24 -13.03
CA LYS A 128 -2.75 -0.48 -14.03
C LYS A 128 -1.78 0.41 -14.80
N LYS A 129 -2.09 1.68 -15.00
CA LYS A 129 -1.16 2.63 -15.63
C LYS A 129 0.03 2.91 -14.73
N HIS A 130 -0.20 3.14 -13.43
CA HIS A 130 0.85 3.36 -12.44
C HIS A 130 1.69 2.09 -12.21
N ALA A 131 1.06 0.92 -12.20
CA ALA A 131 1.71 -0.37 -11.99
C ALA A 131 2.68 -0.82 -13.11
N LYS A 132 2.77 -0.08 -14.22
CA LYS A 132 3.70 -0.37 -15.32
C LYS A 132 5.17 -0.14 -14.96
N LYS A 133 5.43 0.68 -13.95
CA LYS A 133 6.78 0.99 -13.47
C LYS A 133 6.96 0.44 -12.05
N PRO A 134 8.16 -0.01 -11.70
CA PRO A 134 8.46 -0.33 -10.30
C PRO A 134 8.21 0.90 -9.41
N ARG A 135 7.52 0.70 -8.28
CA ARG A 135 7.47 1.70 -7.22
C ARG A 135 8.72 1.55 -6.38
N ARG A 136 9.42 2.65 -6.17
CA ARG A 136 10.63 2.69 -5.35
C ARG A 136 10.39 3.64 -4.19
N SER A 137 10.65 3.17 -2.97
CA SER A 137 10.46 3.97 -1.77
C SER A 137 11.69 3.89 -0.88
N GLU A 138 12.15 5.04 -0.42
CA GLU A 138 13.19 5.14 0.60
C GLU A 138 12.62 4.75 1.95
N LEU A 139 13.34 3.90 2.67
CA LEU A 139 13.00 3.54 4.04
C LEU A 139 13.47 4.63 5.00
N LEU A 140 12.52 5.37 5.57
CA LEU A 140 12.82 6.41 6.56
C LEU A 140 12.90 5.87 7.98
N THR A 141 12.02 4.93 8.33
CA THR A 141 11.95 4.33 9.66
C THR A 141 11.48 2.88 9.57
N LEU A 142 12.14 2.00 10.34
CA LEU A 142 11.68 0.64 10.56
C LEU A 142 11.89 0.30 12.04
N THR A 143 10.78 -0.02 12.70
CA THR A 143 10.76 -0.56 14.07
C THR A 143 9.89 -1.81 14.11
N SER A 144 9.75 -2.45 15.26
CA SER A 144 8.81 -3.55 15.43
C SER A 144 7.37 -3.17 15.03
N ASN A 145 6.98 -1.89 15.20
CA ASN A 145 5.60 -1.43 15.10
C ASN A 145 5.37 -0.39 14.02
N THR A 146 6.42 0.16 13.40
CA THR A 146 6.30 1.28 12.46
C THR A 146 7.17 1.05 11.25
N LEU A 147 6.57 1.24 10.07
CA LEU A 147 7.23 1.29 8.77
C LEU A 147 6.93 2.65 8.13
N LYS A 148 7.96 3.49 7.89
CA LYS A 148 7.82 4.75 7.16
C LYS A 148 8.56 4.69 5.85
N LEU A 149 7.84 5.00 4.78
CA LEU A 149 8.33 4.97 3.40
C LEU A 149 8.09 6.32 2.73
N ARG A 150 9.01 6.74 1.87
CA ARG A 150 8.86 7.92 1.02
C ARG A 150 9.12 7.54 -0.43
N GLU A 151 8.16 7.78 -1.31
CA GLU A 151 8.30 7.42 -2.72
C GLU A 151 9.41 8.23 -3.39
N ILE A 152 10.22 7.56 -4.23
CA ILE A 152 11.34 8.16 -4.96
C ILE A 152 10.91 8.47 -6.39
N GLY A 153 11.29 9.67 -6.88
CA GLY A 153 11.10 10.05 -8.28
C GLY A 153 9.73 10.64 -8.61
N VAL A 154 8.93 10.96 -7.59
CA VAL A 154 7.70 11.76 -7.72
C VAL A 154 7.94 13.19 -7.28
N LYS A 155 7.15 14.13 -7.82
CA LYS A 155 7.14 15.52 -7.35
C LYS A 155 6.35 15.58 -6.05
N ASP A 156 6.89 16.24 -5.03
CA ASP A 156 6.26 16.39 -3.71
C ASP A 156 5.84 15.04 -3.08
N PRO A 157 6.79 14.14 -2.78
CA PRO A 157 6.50 12.81 -2.29
C PRO A 157 5.90 12.85 -0.88
N GLU A 158 4.77 12.23 -0.70
CA GLU A 158 4.20 12.00 0.62
C GLU A 158 4.97 10.90 1.36
N THR A 159 4.82 10.89 2.68
CA THR A 159 5.40 9.86 3.54
C THR A 159 4.30 8.91 3.99
N ASP A 160 4.34 7.69 3.50
CA ASP A 160 3.46 6.62 3.98
C ASP A 160 3.93 6.17 5.37
N THR A 161 3.02 6.13 6.33
CA THR A 161 3.32 5.68 7.69
C THR A 161 2.38 4.53 8.06
N TYR A 162 2.94 3.34 8.12
CA TYR A 162 2.23 2.12 8.45
C TYR A 162 2.49 1.71 9.91
N ALA A 163 1.45 1.18 10.56
CA ALA A 163 1.57 0.43 11.81
C ALA A 163 1.55 -1.08 11.53
N ARG A 164 2.21 -1.87 12.36
CA ARG A 164 2.11 -3.34 12.25
C ARG A 164 0.73 -3.79 12.74
N GLU A 165 0.07 -4.69 12.01
CA GLU A 165 -1.31 -5.11 12.31
C GLU A 165 -1.45 -5.74 13.70
N GLU A 166 -0.47 -6.50 14.17
CA GLU A 166 -0.46 -7.14 15.49
C GLU A 166 -0.59 -6.16 16.67
N ASN A 167 -0.40 -4.86 16.44
CA ASN A 167 -0.46 -3.80 17.45
C ASN A 167 -1.73 -2.93 17.34
N LEU A 168 -2.69 -3.31 16.50
CA LEU A 168 -3.96 -2.60 16.31
C LEU A 168 -5.12 -3.24 17.12
N LEU A 169 -4.82 -4.28 17.91
CA LEU A 169 -5.74 -4.97 18.83
C LEU A 169 -5.51 -4.45 20.28
#